data_b43d0ddce2da2d6ffae762e9a4063c16
#
_entry.id   b43d0ddce2da2d6ffae762e9a4063c16
#
_cell.length_a   1.000
_cell.length_b   1.000
_cell.length_c   1.000
_cell.angle_alpha   90.00
_cell.angle_beta   90.00
_cell.angle_gamma   90.00
#
_symmetry.space_group_name_H-M   'P 1'
#
loop_
_entity.id
_entity.type
_entity.pdbx_description
1 polymer ?
#
loop_
_entity_poly.entity_id
_entity_poly.type
_entity_poly.pdbx_seq_one_letter_code
_entity_poly.pdbx_strand_id
1 'polypeptide(L)'
;MLKKKLHKNHILYKPYLYYNLFFHHKCFIKKYTYSQSGEDLFIGNYFKGIDNGFYIDIGCFHPITHSNTAKLYNKGWRGINIDINQTSIDLFNLIRKKDKNF
;
A
#
# COMPACT_ATOMS: atom_id res chain seq x y z
N MET A 1 6.10 24.39 -2.50
CA MET A 1 5.21 24.59 -1.36
C MET A 1 5.21 23.36 -0.50
N LEU A 2 5.75 23.44 0.70
CA LEU A 2 5.72 22.32 1.66
C LEU A 2 4.29 22.13 2.16
N LYS A 3 3.62 21.08 1.72
CA LYS A 3 2.32 20.70 2.28
C LYS A 3 2.54 20.32 3.74
N LYS A 4 2.00 21.09 4.68
CA LYS A 4 1.99 20.72 6.10
C LYS A 4 1.31 19.36 6.23
N LYS A 5 2.05 18.34 6.67
CA LYS A 5 1.46 17.06 7.04
C LYS A 5 0.57 17.25 8.26
N LEU A 6 -0.66 16.75 8.20
CA LEU A 6 -1.55 16.79 9.34
C LEU A 6 -1.00 15.88 10.44
N HIS A 7 -1.01 16.38 11.68
CA HIS A 7 -0.61 15.59 12.84
C HIS A 7 -1.64 14.44 13.08
N LYS A 8 -1.15 13.29 13.50
CA LYS A 8 -1.96 12.08 13.74
C LYS A 8 -3.18 12.31 14.65
N ASN A 9 -3.07 13.23 15.62
CA ASN A 9 -4.16 13.56 16.55
C ASN A 9 -5.08 14.68 16.05
N HIS A 10 -4.85 15.20 14.85
CA HIS A 10 -5.71 16.23 14.29
C HIS A 10 -7.05 15.63 13.88
N ILE A 11 -8.16 16.36 14.15
CA ILE A 11 -9.52 15.89 13.83
C ILE A 11 -9.72 15.57 12.35
N LEU A 12 -8.99 16.25 11.45
CA LEU A 12 -9.05 16.03 10.00
C LEU A 12 -8.09 14.93 9.52
N TYR A 13 -7.38 14.25 10.41
CA TYR A 13 -6.39 13.26 10.02
C TYR A 13 -7.02 12.03 9.34
N LYS A 14 -8.09 11.49 9.88
CA LYS A 14 -8.82 10.37 9.25
C LYS A 14 -9.36 10.73 7.86
N PRO A 15 -10.09 11.83 7.68
CA PRO A 15 -10.47 12.29 6.33
C PRO A 15 -9.27 12.48 5.40
N TYR A 16 -8.15 12.99 5.91
CA TYR A 16 -6.91 13.14 5.14
C TYR A 16 -6.36 11.79 4.67
N LEU A 17 -6.39 10.74 5.51
CA LEU A 17 -6.00 9.39 5.11
C LEU A 17 -6.90 8.85 3.98
N TYR A 18 -8.21 8.99 4.10
CA TYR A 18 -9.15 8.58 3.06
C TYR A 18 -8.97 9.35 1.76
N TYR A 19 -8.67 10.64 1.84
CA TYR A 19 -8.33 11.44 0.67
C TYR A 19 -7.08 10.89 -0.05
N ASN A 20 -6.03 10.54 0.70
CA ASN A 20 -4.82 9.93 0.13
C ASN A 20 -5.10 8.57 -0.50
N LEU A 21 -6.02 7.78 0.06
CA LEU A 21 -6.38 6.48 -0.49
C LEU A 21 -7.13 6.60 -1.82
N PHE A 22 -8.16 7.44 -1.87
CA PHE A 22 -9.17 7.36 -2.93
C PHE A 22 -9.08 8.50 -3.95
N PHE A 23 -8.76 9.70 -3.54
CA PHE A 23 -8.82 10.86 -4.43
C PHE A 23 -7.46 11.31 -4.94
N HIS A 24 -6.48 11.46 -4.04
CA HIS A 24 -5.16 11.93 -4.45
C HIS A 24 -4.45 10.97 -5.41
N HIS A 25 -4.57 9.67 -5.18
CA HIS A 25 -3.95 8.62 -5.99
C HIS A 25 -4.94 7.87 -6.89
N LYS A 26 -6.21 8.27 -6.93
CA LYS A 26 -7.26 7.61 -7.73
C LYS A 26 -7.33 6.09 -7.51
N CYS A 27 -7.19 5.66 -6.26
CA CYS A 27 -7.11 4.24 -5.89
C CYS A 27 -8.44 3.48 -6.04
N PHE A 28 -9.55 4.16 -6.22
CA PHE A 28 -10.85 3.54 -6.49
C PHE A 28 -10.95 2.93 -7.90
N ILE A 29 -10.02 3.25 -8.80
CA ILE A 29 -9.97 2.68 -10.14
C ILE A 29 -9.17 1.39 -10.11
N LYS A 30 -9.79 0.27 -10.48
CA LYS A 30 -9.09 -1.00 -10.62
C LYS A 30 -8.04 -0.90 -11.71
N LYS A 31 -6.79 -1.24 -11.40
CA LYS A 31 -5.66 -1.13 -12.30
C LYS A 31 -5.14 -2.51 -12.70
N TYR A 32 -4.62 -2.61 -13.90
CA TYR A 32 -3.91 -3.80 -14.38
C TYR A 32 -2.58 -3.99 -13.63
N THR A 33 -1.89 -2.90 -13.35
CA THR A 33 -0.67 -2.89 -12.53
C THR A 33 -0.77 -1.77 -11.49
N TYR A 34 -0.27 -2.03 -10.29
CA TYR A 34 -0.20 -1.05 -9.19
C TYR A 34 1.21 -0.52 -9.00
N SER A 35 2.24 -1.24 -9.42
CA SER A 35 3.62 -0.81 -9.30
C SER A 35 3.95 0.33 -10.27
N GLN A 36 5.07 0.99 -10.03
CA GLN A 36 5.48 2.15 -10.81
C GLN A 36 5.83 1.79 -12.26
N SER A 37 6.50 0.66 -12.47
CA SER A 37 7.01 0.23 -13.79
C SER A 37 6.62 -1.21 -14.15
N GLY A 38 5.56 -1.74 -13.55
CA GLY A 38 5.06 -3.08 -13.87
C GLY A 38 5.77 -4.22 -13.12
N GLU A 39 6.54 -3.93 -12.09
CA GLU A 39 7.27 -4.93 -11.31
C GLU A 39 6.34 -5.97 -10.68
N ASP A 40 5.14 -5.56 -10.29
CA ASP A 40 4.13 -6.45 -9.70
C ASP A 40 3.65 -7.52 -10.69
N LEU A 41 3.64 -7.21 -11.99
CA LEU A 41 3.31 -8.18 -13.04
C LEU A 41 4.40 -9.24 -13.17
N PHE A 42 5.65 -8.84 -13.14
CA PHE A 42 6.81 -9.74 -13.16
C PHE A 42 6.81 -10.67 -11.94
N ILE A 43 6.64 -10.10 -10.75
CA ILE A 43 6.59 -10.84 -9.48
C ILE A 43 5.44 -11.85 -9.50
N GLY A 44 4.25 -11.41 -9.91
CA GLY A 44 3.06 -12.27 -10.00
C GLY A 44 3.24 -13.43 -10.97
N ASN A 45 3.92 -13.20 -12.10
CA ASN A 45 4.21 -14.25 -13.06
C ASN A 45 5.26 -15.24 -12.55
N TYR A 46 6.31 -14.74 -11.92
CA TYR A 46 7.38 -15.58 -11.35
C TYR A 46 6.87 -16.54 -10.29
N PHE A 47 6.00 -16.06 -9.41
CA PHE A 47 5.41 -16.86 -8.32
C PHE A 47 4.03 -17.43 -8.67
N LYS A 48 3.71 -17.55 -9.93
CA LYS A 48 2.46 -18.13 -10.40
C LYS A 48 2.25 -19.53 -9.81
N GLY A 49 1.05 -19.77 -9.28
CA GLY A 49 0.72 -21.03 -8.63
C GLY A 49 0.96 -21.08 -7.12
N ILE A 50 1.57 -20.04 -6.55
CA ILE A 50 1.76 -19.90 -5.09
C ILE A 50 0.74 -18.89 -4.55
N ASP A 51 -0.29 -19.40 -3.86
CA ASP A 51 -1.42 -18.56 -3.42
C ASP A 51 -1.27 -18.01 -1.99
N ASN A 52 -0.39 -18.58 -1.17
CA ASN A 52 -0.21 -18.21 0.24
C ASN A 52 1.26 -17.94 0.56
N GLY A 53 1.89 -17.07 -0.22
CA GLY A 53 3.27 -16.68 0.01
C GLY A 53 3.42 -15.60 1.08
N PHE A 54 4.65 -15.22 1.32
CA PHE A 54 5.05 -14.20 2.28
C PHE A 54 5.96 -13.19 1.62
N TYR A 55 5.82 -11.90 1.98
CA TYR A 55 6.68 -10.84 1.48
C TYR A 55 7.14 -9.91 2.60
N ILE A 56 8.25 -9.24 2.35
CA ILE A 56 8.72 -8.09 3.14
C ILE A 56 8.90 -6.94 2.16
N ASP A 57 8.16 -5.85 2.37
CA ASP A 57 8.15 -4.66 1.53
C ASP A 57 8.79 -3.49 2.30
N ILE A 58 10.01 -3.15 1.94
CA ILE A 58 10.79 -2.08 2.59
C ILE A 58 10.69 -0.83 1.72
N GLY A 59 10.28 0.29 2.34
CA GLY A 59 9.92 1.50 1.60
C GLY A 59 8.60 1.34 0.87
N CYS A 60 7.60 0.78 1.55
CA CYS A 60 6.36 0.33 0.94
C CYS A 60 5.45 1.46 0.41
N PHE A 61 5.63 2.69 0.85
CA PHE A 61 5.03 3.93 0.37
C PHE A 61 3.51 4.00 0.49
N HIS A 62 2.77 3.19 -0.24
CA HIS A 62 1.29 3.24 -0.29
C HIS A 62 0.74 1.83 -0.50
N PRO A 63 -0.38 1.47 0.14
CA PRO A 63 -0.90 0.11 0.04
C PRO A 63 -1.43 -0.28 -1.35
N ILE A 64 -1.64 0.70 -2.24
CA ILE A 64 -2.17 0.49 -3.59
C ILE A 64 -1.28 1.13 -4.64
N THR A 65 -1.12 2.46 -4.59
CA THR A 65 -0.36 3.22 -5.58
C THR A 65 1.14 2.92 -5.48
N HIS A 66 1.79 2.65 -6.59
CA HIS A 66 3.21 2.28 -6.68
C HIS A 66 3.58 1.07 -5.79
N SER A 67 2.63 0.19 -5.55
CA SER A 67 2.83 -0.99 -4.71
C SER A 67 3.24 -2.20 -5.53
N ASN A 68 4.35 -2.82 -5.14
CA ASN A 68 4.79 -4.08 -5.71
C ASN A 68 4.06 -5.30 -5.11
N THR A 69 3.40 -5.12 -3.97
CA THR A 69 2.80 -6.21 -3.19
C THR A 69 1.27 -6.18 -3.15
N ALA A 70 0.61 -5.15 -3.71
CA ALA A 70 -0.85 -5.03 -3.68
C ALA A 70 -1.55 -6.24 -4.32
N LYS A 71 -1.06 -6.70 -5.47
CA LYS A 71 -1.60 -7.88 -6.16
C LYS A 71 -1.39 -9.16 -5.37
N LEU A 72 -0.23 -9.32 -4.74
CA LEU A 72 0.08 -10.46 -3.89
C LEU A 72 -0.86 -10.52 -2.69
N TYR A 73 -1.07 -9.39 -2.02
CA TYR A 73 -2.00 -9.30 -0.90
C TYR A 73 -3.42 -9.69 -1.31
N ASN A 74 -3.90 -9.18 -2.44
CA ASN A 74 -5.23 -9.51 -2.97
C ASN A 74 -5.37 -10.99 -3.34
N LYS A 75 -4.26 -11.63 -3.67
CA LYS A 75 -4.19 -13.06 -4.02
C LYS A 75 -4.14 -13.97 -2.78
N GLY A 76 -3.99 -13.40 -1.60
CA GLY A 76 -3.93 -14.16 -0.35
C GLY A 76 -2.58 -14.17 0.36
N TRP A 77 -1.55 -13.59 -0.24
CA TRP A 77 -0.25 -13.42 0.40
C TRP A 77 -0.35 -12.47 1.59
N ARG A 78 0.55 -12.66 2.53
CA ARG A 78 0.68 -11.81 3.72
C ARG A 78 2.13 -11.43 3.91
N GLY A 79 2.37 -10.33 4.65
CA GLY A 79 3.74 -9.89 4.81
C GLY A 79 3.93 -8.80 5.84
N ILE A 80 5.10 -8.20 5.74
CA ILE A 80 5.55 -7.10 6.57
C ILE A 80 5.80 -5.91 5.65
N ASN A 81 5.21 -4.77 5.98
CA ASN A 81 5.39 -3.50 5.27
C ASN A 81 6.12 -2.52 6.19
N ILE A 82 7.18 -1.91 5.70
CA ILE A 82 8.04 -1.02 6.47
C ILE A 82 8.21 0.30 5.71
N ASP A 83 7.96 1.41 6.38
CA ASP A 83 8.23 2.74 5.86
C ASP A 83 8.57 3.72 7.00
N ILE A 84 9.46 4.66 6.73
CA ILE A 84 9.78 5.73 7.69
C ILE A 84 8.66 6.76 7.81
N ASN A 85 7.74 6.80 6.84
CA ASN A 85 6.62 7.73 6.81
C ASN A 85 5.43 7.14 7.57
N GLN A 86 5.11 7.73 8.71
CA GLN A 86 4.01 7.29 9.57
C GLN A 86 2.66 7.31 8.83
N THR A 87 2.41 8.29 7.95
CA THR A 87 1.18 8.35 7.16
C THR A 87 1.06 7.14 6.24
N SER A 88 2.16 6.71 5.62
CA SER A 88 2.19 5.48 4.80
C SER A 88 1.77 4.26 5.63
N ILE A 89 2.34 4.10 6.80
CA ILE A 89 2.02 2.97 7.68
C ILE A 89 0.56 3.02 8.16
N ASP A 90 0.04 4.19 8.45
CA ASP A 90 -1.38 4.35 8.83
C ASP A 90 -2.31 3.96 7.67
N LEU A 91 -1.94 4.26 6.43
CA LEU A 91 -2.67 3.81 5.24
C LEU A 91 -2.63 2.28 5.09
N PHE A 92 -1.48 1.66 5.30
CA PHE A 92 -1.36 0.20 5.30
C PHE A 92 -2.22 -0.43 6.41
N ASN A 93 -2.26 0.15 7.60
CA ASN A 93 -3.10 -0.35 8.70
C ASN A 93 -4.61 -0.29 8.37
N LEU A 94 -5.04 0.65 7.54
CA LEU A 94 -6.42 0.72 7.08
C LEU A 94 -6.77 -0.36 6.04
N ILE A 95 -5.87 -0.62 5.11
CA ILE A 95 -6.12 -1.45 3.93
C ILE A 95 -5.54 -2.86 4.07
N ARG A 96 -4.31 -2.97 4.59
CA ARG A 96 -3.57 -4.23 4.74
C ARG A 96 -3.66 -4.74 6.17
N LYS A 97 -4.87 -4.92 6.69
CA LYS A 97 -5.12 -5.29 8.09
C LYS A 97 -4.54 -6.64 8.50
N LYS A 98 -4.33 -7.53 7.56
CA LYS A 98 -3.77 -8.86 7.79
C LYS A 98 -2.24 -8.88 7.70
N ASP A 99 -1.63 -7.79 7.28
CA ASP A 99 -0.19 -7.61 7.29
C ASP A 99 0.29 -6.96 8.60
N LYS A 100 1.58 -7.07 8.86
CA LYS A 100 2.25 -6.31 9.91
C LYS A 100 2.89 -5.07 9.31
N ASN A 101 2.55 -3.90 9.83
CA ASN A 101 2.95 -2.62 9.25
C ASN A 101 3.73 -1.80 10.29
N PHE A 102 4.94 -1.43 9.95
CA PHE A 102 5.87 -0.74 10.84
C PHE A 102 6.43 0.54 10.23
#